data_26d8510f5807077587c064212837a475
#
_entry.id   26d8510f5807077587c064212837a475
#
_cell.length_a   1.000
_cell.length_b   1.000
_cell.length_c   1.000
_cell.angle_alpha   90.00
_cell.angle_beta   90.00
_cell.angle_gamma   90.00
#
_symmetry.space_group_name_H-M   'P 1'
#
loop_
_entity.id
_entity.type
_entity.pdbx_description
1 polymer ?
#
loop_
_entity_poly.entity_id
_entity_poly.type
_entity_poly.pdbx_seq_one_letter_code
_entity_poly.pdbx_strand_id
1 'polypeptide(L)'
;MRFSQPHFLWLFLTLPIMLAWYFFVLRKKKATINFSQTAPFQFFKPTLKQRLVNMPLVLRLLAVSAIILGLARPQSSSKGRNVSSEGISIVMALDISESMLAEDFKPNRIEAAKSVAIDFVKGRATDQIGLVIFKGESFTSCPITTDHSVLVNLLSKLNSDLIPTPQTAIGEGLATAVARVKDAKTKSKVVILLTDGQNNAGSIAPAMAGEIAKTFGVRVYTIGVGTKGFAPYPMRTPFGIQYQNIPVEIDEDVLQAISKQTDGKYFRATNKKKLQEIYAEIDKMEKTKINVTEFRRYTEEYLPFAVAAAFLLLLEFLLKYLILKSLP
;
A
#
# COMPACT_ATOMS: atom_id res chain seq x y z
N MET A 1 -11.18 11.66 19.33
CA MET A 1 -11.00 13.04 18.82
C MET A 1 -9.66 13.58 19.29
N ARG A 2 -8.88 14.17 18.41
CA ARG A 2 -7.62 14.86 18.75
C ARG A 2 -7.77 16.32 18.34
N PHE A 3 -7.24 17.24 19.13
CA PHE A 3 -7.21 18.65 18.75
C PHE A 3 -5.92 18.95 18.00
N SER A 4 -6.03 19.61 16.85
CA SER A 4 -4.85 20.02 16.07
C SER A 4 -4.08 21.14 16.76
N GLN A 5 -4.82 22.05 17.43
CA GLN A 5 -4.27 23.23 18.08
C GLN A 5 -4.78 23.33 19.54
N PRO A 6 -4.30 22.47 20.46
CA PRO A 6 -4.80 22.41 21.83
C PRO A 6 -4.54 23.69 22.65
N HIS A 7 -3.59 24.52 22.24
CA HIS A 7 -3.27 25.78 22.95
C HIS A 7 -4.44 26.78 22.92
N PHE A 8 -5.34 26.72 21.92
CA PHE A 8 -6.54 27.59 21.97
C PHE A 8 -7.52 27.22 23.06
N LEU A 9 -7.43 26.06 23.69
CA LEU A 9 -8.25 25.70 24.84
C LEU A 9 -7.95 26.60 26.06
N TRP A 10 -6.74 27.21 26.16
CA TRP A 10 -6.44 28.19 27.20
C TRP A 10 -7.36 29.40 27.14
N LEU A 11 -7.98 29.69 25.99
CA LEU A 11 -8.98 30.76 25.87
C LEU A 11 -10.23 30.52 26.72
N PHE A 12 -10.48 29.29 27.21
CA PHE A 12 -11.55 29.05 28.19
C PHE A 12 -11.37 29.86 29.49
N LEU A 13 -10.15 30.30 29.82
CA LEU A 13 -9.88 31.20 30.93
C LEU A 13 -10.53 32.61 30.76
N THR A 14 -10.91 32.96 29.52
CA THR A 14 -11.63 34.22 29.27
C THR A 14 -13.09 34.16 29.76
N LEU A 15 -13.70 32.97 29.85
CA LEU A 15 -15.09 32.82 30.29
C LEU A 15 -15.33 33.27 31.74
N PRO A 16 -14.55 32.83 32.75
CA PRO A 16 -14.70 33.33 34.11
C PRO A 16 -14.39 34.83 34.21
N ILE A 17 -13.46 35.37 33.42
CA ILE A 17 -13.17 36.81 33.38
C ILE A 17 -14.39 37.57 32.84
N MET A 18 -15.02 37.11 31.76
CA MET A 18 -16.25 37.70 31.21
C MET A 18 -17.39 37.65 32.24
N LEU A 19 -17.53 36.51 32.94
CA LEU A 19 -18.54 36.36 33.98
C LEU A 19 -18.31 37.31 35.16
N ALA A 20 -17.08 37.42 35.65
CA ALA A 20 -16.68 38.34 36.70
C ALA A 20 -16.96 39.79 36.28
N TRP A 21 -16.53 40.18 35.07
CA TRP A 21 -16.77 41.53 34.53
C TRP A 21 -18.27 41.87 34.47
N TYR A 22 -19.11 40.90 34.03
CA TYR A 22 -20.56 41.06 34.00
C TYR A 22 -21.12 41.33 35.41
N PHE A 23 -20.73 40.56 36.43
CA PHE A 23 -21.24 40.71 37.78
C PHE A 23 -20.74 41.99 38.45
N PHE A 24 -19.46 42.34 38.29
CA PHE A 24 -18.87 43.49 39.00
C PHE A 24 -19.14 44.82 38.30
N VAL A 25 -19.22 44.88 36.98
CA VAL A 25 -19.32 46.12 36.21
C VAL A 25 -20.73 46.35 35.67
N LEU A 26 -21.27 45.42 34.89
CA LEU A 26 -22.53 45.60 34.17
C LEU A 26 -23.75 45.51 35.10
N ARG A 27 -23.71 44.65 36.11
CA ARG A 27 -24.82 44.53 37.07
C ARG A 27 -24.94 45.75 37.97
N LYS A 28 -23.84 46.42 38.31
CA LYS A 28 -23.83 47.64 39.11
C LYS A 28 -24.32 48.89 38.34
N LYS A 29 -24.30 48.87 37.01
CA LYS A 29 -24.75 50.01 36.18
C LYS A 29 -26.25 50.02 35.90
N LYS A 30 -27.03 49.07 36.45
CA LYS A 30 -28.49 49.13 36.34
C LYS A 30 -29.05 50.26 37.17
N ALA A 31 -29.81 51.14 36.55
CA ALA A 31 -30.50 52.21 37.27
C ALA A 31 -31.43 51.60 38.34
N THR A 32 -31.28 52.00 39.57
CA THR A 32 -32.13 51.59 40.68
C THR A 32 -33.00 52.76 41.09
N ILE A 33 -34.30 52.56 41.09
CA ILE A 33 -35.24 53.55 41.67
C ILE A 33 -35.49 53.10 43.09
N ASN A 34 -35.17 53.96 44.03
CA ASN A 34 -35.41 53.71 45.46
C ASN A 34 -36.86 54.06 45.79
N PHE A 35 -37.66 53.05 46.10
CA PHE A 35 -39.01 53.25 46.65
C PHE A 35 -39.01 53.04 48.14
N SER A 36 -39.72 53.94 48.89
CA SER A 36 -39.81 53.87 50.33
C SER A 36 -40.65 52.70 50.86
N GLN A 37 -41.53 52.13 50.04
CA GLN A 37 -42.35 50.97 50.39
C GLN A 37 -42.34 49.94 49.22
N THR A 38 -41.81 48.76 49.44
CA THR A 38 -41.77 47.67 48.48
C THR A 38 -42.84 46.61 48.72
N ALA A 39 -43.57 46.68 49.84
CA ALA A 39 -44.56 45.67 50.20
C ALA A 39 -45.64 45.38 49.15
N PRO A 40 -46.19 46.33 48.39
CA PRO A 40 -47.20 46.01 47.35
C PRO A 40 -46.67 45.23 46.18
N PHE A 41 -45.35 45.30 45.96
CA PHE A 41 -44.73 44.63 44.76
C PHE A 41 -44.36 43.17 45.00
N GLN A 42 -44.43 42.65 46.21
CA GLN A 42 -44.07 41.28 46.58
C GLN A 42 -45.05 40.25 45.99
N PHE A 43 -46.29 40.63 45.62
CA PHE A 43 -47.28 39.74 45.07
C PHE A 43 -47.21 39.55 43.56
N PHE A 44 -46.39 40.31 42.85
CA PHE A 44 -46.27 40.19 41.41
C PHE A 44 -45.32 39.06 41.04
N LYS A 45 -45.82 38.08 40.27
CA LYS A 45 -45.03 37.03 39.73
C LYS A 45 -44.06 37.60 38.66
N PRO A 46 -42.78 37.19 38.66
CA PRO A 46 -41.84 37.67 37.66
C PRO A 46 -42.30 37.33 36.24
N THR A 47 -42.33 38.34 35.38
CA THR A 47 -42.70 38.18 33.97
C THR A 47 -41.64 37.37 33.22
N LEU A 48 -42.04 36.73 32.09
CA LEU A 48 -41.10 36.00 31.21
C LEU A 48 -39.89 36.87 30.81
N LYS A 49 -40.11 38.16 30.56
CA LYS A 49 -39.03 39.08 30.22
C LYS A 49 -37.97 39.19 31.36
N GLN A 50 -38.43 39.25 32.63
CA GLN A 50 -37.54 39.31 33.78
C GLN A 50 -36.76 38.03 33.99
N ARG A 51 -37.32 36.86 33.67
CA ARG A 51 -36.62 35.57 33.69
C ARG A 51 -35.54 35.47 32.58
N LEU A 52 -35.82 36.05 31.41
CA LEU A 52 -34.97 36.03 30.28
C LEU A 52 -33.84 37.09 30.27
N VAL A 53 -33.79 38.01 31.21
CA VAL A 53 -32.81 39.11 31.30
C VAL A 53 -31.34 38.62 31.29
N ASN A 54 -31.05 37.47 31.87
CA ASN A 54 -29.71 36.90 31.92
C ASN A 54 -29.42 35.93 30.75
N MET A 55 -30.41 35.60 29.94
CA MET A 55 -30.27 34.65 28.78
C MET A 55 -29.24 35.13 27.76
N PRO A 56 -29.17 36.41 27.37
CA PRO A 56 -28.15 36.88 26.43
C PRO A 56 -26.72 36.60 26.89
N LEU A 57 -26.45 36.69 28.22
CA LEU A 57 -25.14 36.35 28.77
C LEU A 57 -24.81 34.87 28.60
N VAL A 58 -25.80 34.01 28.90
CA VAL A 58 -25.61 32.55 28.75
C VAL A 58 -25.35 32.18 27.28
N LEU A 59 -26.13 32.72 26.35
CA LEU A 59 -25.95 32.53 24.94
C LEU A 59 -24.58 32.98 24.45
N ARG A 60 -24.10 34.14 24.93
CA ARG A 60 -22.77 34.66 24.62
C ARG A 60 -21.65 33.74 25.11
N LEU A 61 -21.76 33.25 26.34
CA LEU A 61 -20.77 32.35 26.93
C LEU A 61 -20.74 31.02 26.13
N LEU A 62 -21.89 30.50 25.75
CA LEU A 62 -21.97 29.30 24.91
C LEU A 62 -21.41 29.54 23.51
N ALA A 63 -21.69 30.69 22.90
CA ALA A 63 -21.14 31.04 21.57
C ALA A 63 -19.61 31.15 21.62
N VAL A 64 -19.06 31.84 22.64
CA VAL A 64 -17.61 31.94 22.83
C VAL A 64 -16.99 30.56 23.06
N SER A 65 -17.63 29.70 23.85
CA SER A 65 -17.18 28.32 24.04
C SER A 65 -17.13 27.53 22.74
N ALA A 66 -18.17 27.67 21.89
CA ALA A 66 -18.22 27.02 20.59
C ALA A 66 -17.12 27.56 19.64
N ILE A 67 -16.84 28.86 19.67
CA ILE A 67 -15.74 29.46 18.91
C ILE A 67 -14.39 28.90 19.36
N ILE A 68 -14.14 28.81 20.67
CA ILE A 68 -12.89 28.27 21.22
C ILE A 68 -12.70 26.81 20.78
N LEU A 69 -13.76 26.00 20.83
CA LEU A 69 -13.71 24.61 20.36
C LEU A 69 -13.46 24.52 18.86
N GLY A 70 -14.07 25.39 18.06
CA GLY A 70 -13.82 25.49 16.62
C GLY A 70 -12.37 25.87 16.31
N LEU A 71 -11.79 26.84 17.03
CA LEU A 71 -10.38 27.26 16.89
C LEU A 71 -9.40 26.17 17.30
N ALA A 72 -9.74 25.34 18.29
CA ALA A 72 -8.94 24.20 18.70
C ALA A 72 -8.86 23.10 17.60
N ARG A 73 -9.64 23.21 16.51
CA ARG A 73 -9.71 22.30 15.37
C ARG A 73 -9.81 20.84 15.80
N PRO A 74 -10.97 20.39 16.28
CA PRO A 74 -11.19 18.99 16.57
C PRO A 74 -11.06 18.17 15.28
N GLN A 75 -10.24 17.13 15.34
CA GLN A 75 -9.99 16.20 14.24
C GLN A 75 -10.60 14.86 14.55
N SER A 76 -11.37 14.34 13.60
CA SER A 76 -11.80 12.96 13.57
C SER A 76 -10.75 12.15 12.82
N SER A 77 -10.18 11.13 13.47
CA SER A 77 -9.36 10.15 12.77
C SER A 77 -10.29 9.07 12.24
N SER A 78 -10.75 9.21 11.02
CA SER A 78 -11.31 8.07 10.34
C SER A 78 -10.15 7.12 10.02
N LYS A 79 -10.15 5.95 10.65
CA LYS A 79 -9.36 4.82 10.21
C LYS A 79 -9.96 4.35 8.87
N GLY A 80 -9.83 5.17 7.86
CA GLY A 80 -9.94 4.72 6.50
C GLY A 80 -8.75 3.80 6.28
N ARG A 81 -8.96 2.52 6.41
CA ARG A 81 -8.08 1.48 5.94
C ARG A 81 -8.21 1.52 4.41
N ASN A 82 -7.69 2.57 3.79
CA ASN A 82 -7.28 2.46 2.42
C ASN A 82 -6.05 1.56 2.47
N VAL A 83 -6.30 0.27 2.46
CA VAL A 83 -5.35 -0.68 1.92
C VAL A 83 -5.25 -0.28 0.46
N SER A 84 -4.44 0.72 0.14
CA SER A 84 -3.88 0.76 -1.19
C SER A 84 -2.93 -0.44 -1.18
N SER A 85 -3.46 -1.56 -1.57
CA SER A 85 -2.71 -2.72 -1.97
C SER A 85 -2.02 -2.29 -3.27
N GLU A 86 -1.00 -1.44 -3.14
CA GLU A 86 -0.07 -1.21 -4.22
C GLU A 86 0.62 -2.56 -4.42
N GLY A 87 0.10 -3.34 -5.37
CA GLY A 87 0.70 -4.59 -5.79
C GLY A 87 2.17 -4.35 -6.18
N ILE A 88 2.96 -5.38 -6.21
CA ILE A 88 4.33 -5.33 -6.74
C ILE A 88 4.31 -5.66 -8.24
N SER A 89 5.33 -5.23 -8.97
CA SER A 89 5.52 -5.63 -10.36
C SER A 89 6.58 -6.73 -10.43
N ILE A 90 6.17 -7.87 -10.93
CA ILE A 90 7.00 -9.07 -11.04
C ILE A 90 7.14 -9.44 -12.52
N VAL A 91 8.34 -9.74 -12.98
CA VAL A 91 8.55 -10.42 -14.25
C VAL A 91 9.17 -11.78 -13.98
N MET A 92 8.50 -12.82 -14.41
CA MET A 92 9.05 -14.18 -14.42
C MET A 92 9.87 -14.38 -15.69
N ALA A 93 11.16 -14.66 -15.54
CA ALA A 93 12.06 -15.04 -16.64
C ALA A 93 12.28 -16.55 -16.55
N LEU A 94 11.66 -17.29 -17.46
CA LEU A 94 11.67 -18.74 -17.47
C LEU A 94 12.56 -19.28 -18.59
N ASP A 95 13.49 -20.13 -18.21
CA ASP A 95 14.30 -20.90 -19.11
C ASP A 95 13.44 -22.01 -19.76
N ILE A 96 13.44 -22.08 -21.09
CA ILE A 96 12.79 -23.11 -21.87
C ILE A 96 13.79 -23.92 -22.71
N SER A 97 15.07 -23.91 -22.34
CA SER A 97 16.12 -24.68 -23.00
C SER A 97 15.85 -26.18 -22.95
N GLU A 98 16.55 -26.94 -23.78
CA GLU A 98 16.33 -28.40 -23.87
C GLU A 98 16.68 -29.13 -22.57
N SER A 99 17.65 -28.63 -21.77
CA SER A 99 17.99 -29.18 -20.47
C SER A 99 16.79 -29.20 -19.50
N MET A 100 15.85 -28.26 -19.67
CA MET A 100 14.59 -28.21 -18.90
C MET A 100 13.62 -29.36 -19.22
N LEU A 101 13.89 -30.20 -20.27
CA LEU A 101 13.14 -31.41 -20.52
C LEU A 101 13.60 -32.61 -19.67
N ALA A 102 14.66 -32.44 -18.87
CA ALA A 102 15.11 -33.49 -17.96
C ALA A 102 14.01 -33.87 -16.94
N GLU A 103 13.94 -35.20 -16.65
CA GLU A 103 12.87 -35.82 -15.87
C GLU A 103 13.25 -36.08 -14.39
N ASP A 104 14.22 -35.36 -13.87
CA ASP A 104 14.49 -35.34 -12.42
C ASP A 104 13.37 -34.62 -11.64
N PHE A 105 12.55 -33.81 -12.31
CA PHE A 105 11.26 -33.30 -11.83
C PHE A 105 10.13 -34.02 -12.57
N LYS A 106 9.03 -34.33 -11.91
CA LYS A 106 7.90 -35.02 -12.54
C LYS A 106 6.86 -34.01 -13.07
N PRO A 107 6.44 -34.07 -14.36
CA PRO A 107 6.94 -34.99 -15.39
C PRO A 107 8.32 -34.60 -15.95
N ASN A 108 8.66 -33.31 -16.03
CA ASN A 108 9.96 -32.73 -16.34
C ASN A 108 10.10 -31.36 -15.70
N ARG A 109 11.28 -30.71 -15.79
CA ARG A 109 11.56 -29.38 -15.13
C ARG A 109 10.64 -28.30 -15.66
N ILE A 110 10.42 -28.23 -17.01
CA ILE A 110 9.54 -27.20 -17.61
C ILE A 110 8.10 -27.33 -17.10
N GLU A 111 7.53 -28.52 -17.08
CA GLU A 111 6.16 -28.73 -16.63
C GLU A 111 6.01 -28.47 -15.12
N ALA A 112 7.02 -28.84 -14.33
CA ALA A 112 7.04 -28.50 -12.91
C ALA A 112 7.11 -26.99 -12.69
N ALA A 113 7.98 -26.27 -13.42
CA ALA A 113 8.10 -24.82 -13.36
C ALA A 113 6.79 -24.11 -13.76
N LYS A 114 6.15 -24.53 -14.86
CA LYS A 114 4.84 -24.04 -15.31
C LYS A 114 3.77 -24.19 -14.24
N SER A 115 3.64 -25.38 -13.69
CA SER A 115 2.64 -25.68 -12.65
C SER A 115 2.82 -24.76 -11.42
N VAL A 116 4.05 -24.62 -10.94
CA VAL A 116 4.34 -23.79 -9.76
C VAL A 116 4.17 -22.30 -10.07
N ALA A 117 4.58 -21.84 -11.27
CA ALA A 117 4.37 -20.47 -11.71
C ALA A 117 2.87 -20.12 -11.82
N ILE A 118 2.04 -21.03 -12.33
CA ILE A 118 0.58 -20.86 -12.42
C ILE A 118 -0.03 -20.74 -11.01
N ASP A 119 0.37 -21.61 -10.09
CA ASP A 119 -0.11 -21.57 -8.70
C ASP A 119 0.30 -20.24 -8.01
N PHE A 120 1.52 -19.79 -8.27
CA PHE A 120 2.02 -18.51 -7.76
C PHE A 120 1.22 -17.31 -8.31
N VAL A 121 0.95 -17.27 -9.61
CA VAL A 121 0.15 -16.22 -10.26
C VAL A 121 -1.27 -16.19 -9.69
N LYS A 122 -1.91 -17.35 -9.55
CA LYS A 122 -3.28 -17.45 -8.98
C LYS A 122 -3.38 -16.94 -7.53
N GLY A 123 -2.30 -17.06 -6.77
CA GLY A 123 -2.25 -16.56 -5.37
C GLY A 123 -2.11 -15.04 -5.22
N ARG A 124 -2.01 -14.27 -6.32
CA ARG A 124 -1.66 -12.83 -6.32
C ARG A 124 -2.65 -11.97 -7.07
N ALA A 125 -3.79 -11.67 -6.44
CA ALA A 125 -4.87 -10.93 -7.09
C ALA A 125 -4.53 -9.45 -7.43
N THR A 126 -3.57 -8.83 -6.76
CA THR A 126 -3.29 -7.38 -6.84
C THR A 126 -1.97 -7.04 -7.52
N ASP A 127 -1.11 -8.02 -7.74
CA ASP A 127 0.20 -7.81 -8.33
C ASP A 127 0.14 -7.73 -9.86
N GLN A 128 1.07 -6.97 -10.43
CA GLN A 128 1.27 -6.93 -11.87
C GLN A 128 2.34 -7.94 -12.25
N ILE A 129 2.00 -8.91 -13.11
CA ILE A 129 2.92 -9.98 -13.45
C ILE A 129 3.14 -10.03 -14.96
N GLY A 130 4.40 -10.12 -15.37
CA GLY A 130 4.82 -10.33 -16.76
C GLY A 130 5.56 -11.65 -16.92
N LEU A 131 5.74 -12.10 -18.17
CA LEU A 131 6.42 -13.32 -18.53
C LEU A 131 7.42 -13.08 -19.66
N VAL A 132 8.66 -13.41 -19.39
CA VAL A 132 9.74 -13.51 -20.36
C VAL A 132 10.16 -14.98 -20.43
N ILE A 133 10.32 -15.49 -21.63
CA ILE A 133 10.90 -16.80 -21.88
C ILE A 133 12.26 -16.63 -22.58
N PHE A 134 13.18 -17.48 -22.28
CA PHE A 134 14.48 -17.44 -22.94
C PHE A 134 15.05 -18.84 -23.17
N LYS A 135 15.85 -18.94 -24.19
CA LYS A 135 16.68 -20.07 -24.61
C LYS A 135 17.96 -19.46 -25.20
N GLY A 136 18.33 -19.70 -26.46
CA GLY A 136 19.44 -18.96 -27.12
C GLY A 136 19.12 -17.48 -27.37
N GLU A 137 17.86 -17.13 -27.36
CA GLU A 137 17.32 -15.77 -27.47
C GLU A 137 16.28 -15.53 -26.35
N SER A 138 15.94 -14.27 -26.09
CA SER A 138 14.91 -13.92 -25.11
C SER A 138 13.68 -13.31 -25.77
N PHE A 139 12.50 -13.68 -25.27
CA PHE A 139 11.23 -13.20 -25.81
C PHE A 139 10.25 -12.81 -24.71
N THR A 140 9.58 -11.67 -24.88
CA THR A 140 8.50 -11.25 -23.99
C THR A 140 7.21 -11.95 -24.37
N SER A 141 6.86 -13.02 -23.65
CA SER A 141 5.63 -13.78 -23.89
C SER A 141 4.39 -13.04 -23.38
N CYS A 142 4.51 -12.33 -22.24
CA CYS A 142 3.45 -11.49 -21.71
C CYS A 142 4.05 -10.21 -21.10
N PRO A 143 3.65 -9.02 -21.56
CA PRO A 143 3.95 -7.78 -20.85
C PRO A 143 3.36 -7.79 -19.43
N ILE A 144 3.82 -6.90 -18.58
CA ILE A 144 3.27 -6.74 -17.23
C ILE A 144 1.77 -6.44 -17.29
N THR A 145 0.98 -7.27 -16.65
CA THR A 145 -0.49 -7.16 -16.62
C THR A 145 -1.07 -7.54 -15.26
N THR A 146 -2.24 -7.03 -14.96
CA THR A 146 -3.11 -7.47 -13.85
C THR A 146 -4.08 -8.57 -14.27
N ASP A 147 -4.20 -8.85 -15.59
CA ASP A 147 -5.02 -9.93 -16.10
C ASP A 147 -4.24 -11.27 -16.03
N HIS A 148 -4.39 -11.92 -14.91
CA HIS A 148 -3.74 -13.19 -14.62
C HIS A 148 -4.30 -14.34 -15.45
N SER A 149 -5.50 -14.22 -16.03
CA SER A 149 -6.09 -15.27 -16.87
C SER A 149 -5.32 -15.44 -18.18
N VAL A 150 -4.92 -14.32 -18.79
CA VAL A 150 -4.05 -14.32 -19.99
C VAL A 150 -2.70 -14.94 -19.67
N LEU A 151 -2.09 -14.55 -18.54
CA LEU A 151 -0.78 -15.06 -18.14
C LEU A 151 -0.81 -16.57 -17.87
N VAL A 152 -1.83 -17.08 -17.17
CA VAL A 152 -2.02 -18.51 -16.91
C VAL A 152 -2.19 -19.29 -18.21
N ASN A 153 -2.95 -18.74 -19.18
CA ASN A 153 -3.11 -19.38 -20.50
C ASN A 153 -1.79 -19.44 -21.27
N LEU A 154 -0.99 -18.38 -21.26
CA LEU A 154 0.32 -18.35 -21.89
C LEU A 154 1.29 -19.34 -21.21
N LEU A 155 1.36 -19.33 -19.86
CA LEU A 155 2.17 -20.29 -19.10
C LEU A 155 1.81 -21.73 -19.43
N SER A 156 0.53 -22.07 -19.56
CA SER A 156 0.10 -23.45 -19.86
C SER A 156 0.57 -23.95 -21.24
N LYS A 157 0.77 -23.03 -22.21
CA LYS A 157 1.19 -23.35 -23.59
C LYS A 157 2.70 -23.34 -23.78
N LEU A 158 3.49 -23.01 -22.74
CA LEU A 158 4.96 -23.00 -22.88
C LEU A 158 5.48 -24.41 -23.21
N ASN A 159 6.42 -24.45 -24.14
CA ASN A 159 7.21 -25.63 -24.47
C ASN A 159 8.61 -25.20 -24.99
N SER A 160 9.54 -26.13 -25.08
CA SER A 160 10.91 -25.83 -25.52
C SER A 160 11.02 -25.52 -27.01
N ASP A 161 9.98 -25.82 -27.81
CA ASP A 161 10.00 -25.65 -29.27
C ASP A 161 9.67 -24.20 -29.69
N LEU A 162 9.24 -23.35 -28.76
CA LEU A 162 8.91 -21.94 -29.04
C LEU A 162 10.09 -21.09 -29.51
N ILE A 163 11.31 -21.47 -29.10
CA ILE A 163 12.56 -20.84 -29.55
C ILE A 163 13.44 -21.94 -30.15
N PRO A 164 13.80 -21.84 -31.43
CA PRO A 164 14.46 -22.95 -32.13
C PRO A 164 15.96 -23.12 -31.80
N THR A 165 16.60 -22.12 -31.21
CA THR A 165 18.03 -22.16 -30.86
C THR A 165 18.31 -23.07 -29.67
N PRO A 166 19.29 -24.01 -29.71
CA PRO A 166 19.48 -24.98 -28.62
C PRO A 166 20.24 -24.44 -27.39
N GLN A 167 20.81 -23.26 -27.48
CA GLN A 167 21.69 -22.65 -26.47
C GLN A 167 20.87 -21.93 -25.36
N THR A 168 21.55 -21.44 -24.30
CA THR A 168 20.92 -20.73 -23.18
C THR A 168 21.58 -19.37 -22.98
N ALA A 169 20.78 -18.28 -23.12
CA ALA A 169 21.20 -16.88 -22.97
C ALA A 169 20.61 -16.25 -21.71
N ILE A 170 21.13 -16.61 -20.54
CA ILE A 170 20.63 -16.14 -19.23
C ILE A 170 20.71 -14.61 -19.13
N GLY A 171 21.82 -14.02 -19.58
CA GLY A 171 22.03 -12.57 -19.53
C GLY A 171 20.99 -11.80 -20.34
N GLU A 172 20.62 -12.28 -21.54
CA GLU A 172 19.58 -11.66 -22.36
C GLU A 172 18.19 -11.85 -21.76
N GLY A 173 17.90 -13.05 -21.23
CA GLY A 173 16.65 -13.33 -20.50
C GLY A 173 16.44 -12.36 -19.34
N LEU A 174 17.48 -12.17 -18.53
CA LEU A 174 17.46 -11.23 -17.40
C LEU A 174 17.34 -9.78 -17.88
N ALA A 175 18.15 -9.35 -18.84
CA ALA A 175 18.11 -7.99 -19.37
C ALA A 175 16.73 -7.63 -19.95
N THR A 176 16.13 -8.57 -20.71
CA THR A 176 14.77 -8.40 -21.24
C THR A 176 13.74 -8.31 -20.11
N ALA A 177 13.83 -9.14 -19.08
CA ALA A 177 12.93 -9.07 -17.92
C ALA A 177 13.05 -7.74 -17.19
N VAL A 178 14.26 -7.24 -16.97
CA VAL A 178 14.53 -5.94 -16.37
C VAL A 178 13.95 -4.81 -17.22
N ALA A 179 14.13 -4.86 -18.54
CA ALA A 179 13.57 -3.87 -19.47
C ALA A 179 12.03 -3.80 -19.38
N ARG A 180 11.35 -4.90 -19.07
CA ARG A 180 9.88 -4.93 -18.90
C ARG A 180 9.41 -4.40 -17.57
N VAL A 181 10.20 -4.53 -16.49
CA VAL A 181 9.78 -4.11 -15.15
C VAL A 181 10.30 -2.73 -14.76
N LYS A 182 11.35 -2.20 -15.39
CA LYS A 182 12.03 -0.96 -14.98
C LYS A 182 11.08 0.25 -14.90
N ASP A 183 10.15 0.37 -15.84
CA ASP A 183 9.25 1.51 -15.97
C ASP A 183 7.93 1.34 -15.17
N ALA A 184 7.80 0.24 -14.44
CA ALA A 184 6.64 0.00 -13.58
C ALA A 184 6.56 1.05 -12.47
N LYS A 185 5.34 1.54 -12.20
CA LYS A 185 5.08 2.59 -11.19
C LYS A 185 4.97 2.07 -9.76
N THR A 186 5.09 0.76 -9.56
CA THR A 186 5.00 0.12 -8.24
C THR A 186 6.24 0.38 -7.40
N LYS A 187 6.10 0.31 -6.08
CA LYS A 187 7.22 0.51 -5.13
C LYS A 187 8.28 -0.60 -5.20
N SER A 188 7.85 -1.82 -5.49
CA SER A 188 8.76 -2.95 -5.62
C SER A 188 8.71 -3.51 -7.05
N LYS A 189 9.90 -3.68 -7.62
CA LYS A 189 10.14 -4.22 -8.95
C LYS A 189 10.99 -5.47 -8.79
N VAL A 190 10.46 -6.59 -9.24
CA VAL A 190 11.06 -7.92 -9.00
C VAL A 190 11.19 -8.69 -10.29
N VAL A 191 12.32 -9.37 -10.47
CA VAL A 191 12.50 -10.41 -11.48
C VAL A 191 12.72 -11.74 -10.76
N ILE A 192 12.00 -12.77 -11.18
CA ILE A 192 12.24 -14.16 -10.77
C ILE A 192 12.83 -14.89 -11.97
N LEU A 193 14.14 -15.12 -11.91
CA LEU A 193 14.89 -15.82 -12.94
C LEU A 193 14.98 -17.31 -12.58
N LEU A 194 14.44 -18.16 -13.44
CA LEU A 194 14.47 -19.61 -13.26
C LEU A 194 15.22 -20.25 -14.42
N THR A 195 16.28 -20.98 -14.12
CA THR A 195 17.13 -21.69 -15.10
C THR A 195 17.70 -22.96 -14.49
N ASP A 196 18.09 -23.90 -15.32
CA ASP A 196 18.76 -25.14 -14.92
C ASP A 196 20.16 -25.27 -15.54
N GLY A 197 20.59 -24.28 -16.31
CA GLY A 197 21.79 -24.37 -17.13
C GLY A 197 22.86 -23.34 -16.84
N GLN A 198 23.85 -23.36 -17.72
CA GLN A 198 24.93 -22.38 -17.83
C GLN A 198 24.63 -21.41 -18.97
N ASN A 199 25.15 -20.18 -18.84
CA ASN A 199 25.09 -19.22 -19.94
C ASN A 199 26.10 -19.58 -21.02
N ASN A 200 25.63 -20.02 -22.18
CA ASN A 200 26.48 -20.40 -23.32
C ASN A 200 26.09 -19.68 -24.62
N ALA A 201 25.19 -18.70 -24.56
CA ALA A 201 24.78 -17.85 -25.67
C ALA A 201 24.48 -16.43 -25.22
N GLY A 202 24.14 -15.57 -26.17
CA GLY A 202 23.73 -14.19 -25.95
C GLY A 202 24.89 -13.21 -25.96
N SER A 203 24.57 -11.95 -26.29
CA SER A 203 25.51 -10.84 -26.35
C SER A 203 25.72 -10.15 -24.99
N ILE A 204 24.80 -10.37 -24.05
CA ILE A 204 24.82 -9.77 -22.71
C ILE A 204 25.29 -10.81 -21.69
N ALA A 205 26.42 -10.55 -21.03
CA ALA A 205 26.87 -11.42 -19.96
C ALA A 205 25.92 -11.34 -18.74
N PRO A 206 25.64 -12.46 -18.04
CA PRO A 206 24.75 -12.48 -16.88
C PRO A 206 25.12 -11.47 -15.78
N ALA A 207 26.40 -11.27 -15.51
CA ALA A 207 26.87 -10.26 -14.54
C ALA A 207 26.50 -8.84 -14.97
N MET A 208 26.64 -8.50 -16.25
CA MET A 208 26.24 -7.20 -16.81
C MET A 208 24.73 -6.99 -16.69
N ALA A 209 23.92 -8.02 -16.96
CA ALA A 209 22.47 -7.96 -16.76
C ALA A 209 22.10 -7.72 -15.28
N GLY A 210 22.85 -8.28 -14.34
CA GLY A 210 22.74 -8.00 -12.91
C GLY A 210 23.04 -6.54 -12.57
N GLU A 211 24.09 -5.93 -13.15
CA GLU A 211 24.39 -4.52 -12.99
C GLU A 211 23.29 -3.61 -13.52
N ILE A 212 22.74 -3.94 -14.68
CA ILE A 212 21.59 -3.24 -15.26
C ILE A 212 20.39 -3.31 -14.28
N ALA A 213 20.09 -4.50 -13.74
CA ALA A 213 19.01 -4.67 -12.78
C ALA A 213 19.21 -3.80 -11.53
N LYS A 214 20.44 -3.77 -10.97
CA LYS A 214 20.80 -2.92 -9.83
C LYS A 214 20.61 -1.44 -10.15
N THR A 215 21.04 -0.98 -11.32
CA THR A 215 20.94 0.43 -11.74
C THR A 215 19.48 0.90 -11.80
N PHE A 216 18.56 0.04 -12.20
CA PHE A 216 17.12 0.33 -12.24
C PHE A 216 16.37 0.02 -10.94
N GLY A 217 17.07 -0.39 -9.89
CA GLY A 217 16.47 -0.75 -8.61
C GLY A 217 15.57 -1.98 -8.69
N VAL A 218 15.86 -2.90 -9.61
CA VAL A 218 15.13 -4.15 -9.80
C VAL A 218 15.80 -5.24 -8.97
N ARG A 219 15.02 -5.89 -8.10
CA ARG A 219 15.49 -7.02 -7.31
C ARG A 219 15.36 -8.31 -8.10
N VAL A 220 16.41 -9.11 -8.10
CA VAL A 220 16.44 -10.37 -8.85
C VAL A 220 16.54 -11.56 -7.89
N TYR A 221 15.51 -12.41 -7.89
CA TYR A 221 15.56 -13.73 -7.29
C TYR A 221 15.97 -14.73 -8.33
N THR A 222 17.04 -15.49 -8.07
CA THR A 222 17.52 -16.50 -8.98
C THR A 222 17.22 -17.89 -8.44
N ILE A 223 16.66 -18.76 -9.27
CA ILE A 223 16.28 -20.12 -8.92
C ILE A 223 16.96 -21.09 -9.86
N GLY A 224 17.93 -21.84 -9.34
CA GLY A 224 18.56 -22.95 -10.04
C GLY A 224 17.67 -24.21 -9.91
N VAL A 225 17.24 -24.81 -11.01
CA VAL A 225 16.36 -25.98 -11.03
C VAL A 225 17.13 -27.22 -11.44
N GLY A 226 17.12 -28.25 -10.61
CA GLY A 226 17.75 -29.53 -10.94
C GLY A 226 18.30 -30.25 -9.70
N THR A 227 18.36 -31.56 -9.77
CA THR A 227 18.99 -32.41 -8.76
C THR A 227 20.51 -32.22 -8.77
N LYS A 228 21.20 -32.77 -7.78
CA LYS A 228 22.68 -32.86 -7.80
C LYS A 228 23.09 -34.16 -8.49
N GLY A 229 24.04 -34.07 -9.39
CA GLY A 229 24.61 -35.25 -10.07
C GLY A 229 24.08 -35.42 -11.48
N PHE A 230 23.32 -36.49 -11.73
CA PHE A 230 22.80 -36.82 -13.05
C PHE A 230 21.27 -36.75 -13.08
N ALA A 231 20.71 -36.40 -14.25
CA ALA A 231 19.29 -36.37 -14.49
C ALA A 231 18.94 -37.22 -15.76
N PRO A 232 17.84 -37.99 -15.73
CA PRO A 232 17.39 -38.70 -16.91
C PRO A 232 16.84 -37.69 -17.94
N TYR A 233 17.37 -37.76 -19.15
CA TYR A 233 17.00 -36.91 -20.27
C TYR A 233 16.41 -37.74 -21.40
N PRO A 234 15.20 -37.43 -21.93
CA PRO A 234 14.58 -38.15 -23.00
C PRO A 234 15.17 -37.77 -24.38
N MET A 235 15.93 -38.64 -24.98
CA MET A 235 16.42 -38.49 -26.34
C MET A 235 15.46 -39.12 -27.36
N ARG A 236 15.01 -38.35 -28.33
CA ARG A 236 14.21 -38.85 -29.43
C ARG A 236 15.13 -39.55 -30.46
N THR A 237 15.01 -40.86 -30.59
CA THR A 237 15.72 -41.65 -31.60
C THR A 237 14.74 -42.17 -32.63
N PRO A 238 15.21 -42.61 -33.81
CA PRO A 238 14.34 -43.27 -34.83
C PRO A 238 13.60 -44.52 -34.31
N PHE A 239 14.09 -45.12 -33.21
CA PHE A 239 13.52 -46.33 -32.59
C PHE A 239 12.65 -46.02 -31.36
N GLY A 240 12.36 -44.74 -31.10
CA GLY A 240 11.57 -44.30 -29.93
C GLY A 240 12.35 -43.43 -28.97
N ILE A 241 11.78 -43.18 -27.79
CA ILE A 241 12.39 -42.39 -26.74
C ILE A 241 13.37 -43.25 -25.94
N GLN A 242 14.63 -42.86 -25.90
CA GLN A 242 15.65 -43.46 -25.06
C GLN A 242 16.08 -42.49 -23.97
N TYR A 243 16.26 -42.97 -22.74
CA TYR A 243 16.71 -42.14 -21.64
C TYR A 243 18.21 -42.21 -21.47
N GLN A 244 18.86 -41.04 -21.43
CA GLN A 244 20.28 -40.91 -21.15
C GLN A 244 20.44 -40.09 -19.87
N ASN A 245 21.31 -40.53 -18.95
CA ASN A 245 21.65 -39.75 -17.79
C ASN A 245 22.67 -38.66 -18.18
N ILE A 246 22.24 -37.42 -18.11
CA ILE A 246 23.11 -36.24 -18.34
C ILE A 246 23.57 -35.59 -17.02
N PRO A 247 24.80 -35.08 -16.96
CA PRO A 247 25.23 -34.31 -15.77
C PRO A 247 24.40 -33.04 -15.63
N VAL A 248 24.07 -32.70 -14.40
CA VAL A 248 23.35 -31.45 -14.06
C VAL A 248 24.37 -30.40 -13.69
N GLU A 249 24.62 -29.47 -14.59
CA GLU A 249 25.59 -28.38 -14.43
C GLU A 249 24.85 -27.04 -14.34
N ILE A 250 24.70 -26.52 -13.11
CA ILE A 250 24.13 -25.19 -12.85
C ILE A 250 25.24 -24.28 -12.41
N ASP A 251 25.35 -23.11 -13.04
CA ASP A 251 26.31 -22.08 -12.63
C ASP A 251 25.77 -21.30 -11.41
N GLU A 252 25.87 -21.96 -10.25
CA GLU A 252 25.38 -21.39 -8.98
C GLU A 252 26.10 -20.09 -8.62
N ASP A 253 27.40 -19.98 -8.93
CA ASP A 253 28.20 -18.80 -8.57
C ASP A 253 27.70 -17.55 -9.30
N VAL A 254 27.40 -17.68 -10.59
CA VAL A 254 26.83 -16.59 -11.38
C VAL A 254 25.43 -16.22 -10.88
N LEU A 255 24.57 -17.19 -10.59
CA LEU A 255 23.22 -16.94 -10.08
C LEU A 255 23.23 -16.30 -8.69
N GLN A 256 24.15 -16.71 -7.81
CA GLN A 256 24.37 -16.10 -6.50
C GLN A 256 24.90 -14.66 -6.62
N ALA A 257 25.85 -14.42 -7.53
CA ALA A 257 26.39 -13.09 -7.77
C ALA A 257 25.31 -12.11 -8.21
N ILE A 258 24.47 -12.48 -9.18
CA ILE A 258 23.34 -11.66 -9.67
C ILE A 258 22.37 -11.34 -8.54
N SER A 259 21.92 -12.34 -7.78
CA SER A 259 20.96 -12.13 -6.71
C SER A 259 21.51 -11.25 -5.60
N LYS A 260 22.75 -11.47 -5.17
CA LYS A 260 23.43 -10.67 -4.14
C LYS A 260 23.63 -9.21 -4.57
N GLN A 261 23.97 -8.99 -5.84
CA GLN A 261 24.21 -7.65 -6.40
C GLN A 261 22.93 -6.80 -6.44
N THR A 262 21.77 -7.44 -6.51
CA THR A 262 20.46 -6.80 -6.66
C THR A 262 19.58 -6.87 -5.40
N ASP A 263 20.15 -7.11 -4.22
CA ASP A 263 19.45 -7.31 -2.94
C ASP A 263 18.38 -8.42 -2.99
N GLY A 264 18.55 -9.37 -3.89
CA GLY A 264 17.76 -10.56 -4.00
C GLY A 264 18.32 -11.76 -3.24
N LYS A 265 17.90 -12.96 -3.63
CA LYS A 265 18.38 -14.21 -3.04
C LYS A 265 18.44 -15.33 -4.08
N TYR A 266 19.48 -16.15 -3.99
CA TYR A 266 19.58 -17.38 -4.76
C TYR A 266 18.90 -18.54 -4.02
N PHE A 267 18.23 -19.40 -4.79
CA PHE A 267 17.64 -20.63 -4.31
C PHE A 267 17.99 -21.80 -5.23
N ARG A 268 18.10 -22.99 -4.64
CA ARG A 268 18.20 -24.24 -5.40
C ARG A 268 16.96 -25.08 -5.21
N ALA A 269 16.25 -25.34 -6.29
CA ALA A 269 15.10 -26.25 -6.32
C ALA A 269 15.55 -27.63 -6.80
N THR A 270 15.42 -28.66 -5.97
CA THR A 270 15.77 -30.05 -6.26
C THR A 270 14.57 -30.92 -6.57
N ASN A 271 13.37 -30.41 -6.35
CA ASN A 271 12.10 -31.06 -6.67
C ASN A 271 10.96 -30.03 -6.71
N LYS A 272 9.79 -30.43 -7.21
CA LYS A 272 8.61 -29.56 -7.36
C LYS A 272 8.16 -28.96 -6.02
N LYS A 273 8.19 -29.73 -4.91
CA LYS A 273 7.79 -29.23 -3.60
C LYS A 273 8.72 -28.12 -3.12
N LYS A 274 10.03 -28.31 -3.30
CA LYS A 274 11.02 -27.28 -2.93
C LYS A 274 10.83 -26.00 -3.75
N LEU A 275 10.50 -26.13 -5.04
CA LEU A 275 10.19 -24.98 -5.89
C LEU A 275 8.95 -24.23 -5.37
N GLN A 276 7.90 -24.91 -4.94
CA GLN A 276 6.72 -24.27 -4.32
C GLN A 276 7.08 -23.52 -3.04
N GLU A 277 7.91 -24.13 -2.17
CA GLU A 277 8.39 -23.49 -0.93
C GLU A 277 9.19 -22.21 -1.23
N ILE A 278 10.05 -22.21 -2.26
CA ILE A 278 10.84 -21.07 -2.71
C ILE A 278 9.93 -19.92 -3.16
N TYR A 279 8.93 -20.20 -3.98
CA TYR A 279 7.98 -19.18 -4.40
C TYR A 279 7.18 -18.60 -3.23
N ALA A 280 6.81 -19.43 -2.24
CA ALA A 280 6.15 -18.97 -1.01
C ALA A 280 7.09 -18.10 -0.15
N GLU A 281 8.40 -18.42 -0.09
CA GLU A 281 9.40 -17.63 0.62
C GLU A 281 9.60 -16.25 -0.04
N ILE A 282 9.70 -16.22 -1.38
CA ILE A 282 9.78 -14.96 -2.16
C ILE A 282 8.53 -14.11 -1.90
N ASP A 283 7.35 -14.70 -1.91
CA ASP A 283 6.09 -14.02 -1.62
C ASP A 283 6.12 -13.36 -0.23
N LYS A 284 6.56 -14.10 0.78
CA LYS A 284 6.68 -13.60 2.15
C LYS A 284 7.68 -12.45 2.26
N MET A 285 8.85 -12.57 1.60
CA MET A 285 9.89 -11.53 1.63
C MET A 285 9.42 -10.23 1.00
N GLU A 286 8.70 -10.29 -0.11
CA GLU A 286 8.20 -9.11 -0.81
C GLU A 286 7.00 -8.47 -0.09
N LYS A 287 6.08 -9.24 0.47
CA LYS A 287 4.96 -8.72 1.28
C LYS A 287 5.42 -8.04 2.56
N THR A 288 6.49 -8.52 3.19
CA THR A 288 7.03 -7.92 4.43
C THR A 288 7.65 -6.54 4.17
N LYS A 289 8.18 -6.29 2.97
CA LYS A 289 8.79 -5.00 2.58
C LYS A 289 7.78 -3.93 2.17
N ILE A 290 6.53 -4.30 1.89
CA ILE A 290 5.41 -3.35 1.65
C ILE A 290 4.84 -2.87 3.00
N ASN A 291 5.67 -2.59 3.99
CA ASN A 291 5.22 -2.04 5.25
C ASN A 291 4.60 -0.65 5.03
N VAL A 292 3.26 -0.69 4.97
CA VAL A 292 2.27 0.21 5.56
C VAL A 292 2.85 1.54 6.03
N THR A 293 2.94 2.48 5.12
CA THR A 293 2.88 3.87 5.50
C THR A 293 1.39 4.16 5.76
N GLU A 294 0.95 3.98 7.02
CA GLU A 294 -0.38 4.42 7.45
C GLU A 294 -0.46 5.94 7.28
N PHE A 295 -0.99 6.40 6.18
CA PHE A 295 -1.42 7.78 6.04
C PHE A 295 -2.71 7.95 6.84
N ARG A 296 -2.60 8.45 8.06
CA ARG A 296 -3.76 8.92 8.83
C ARG A 296 -4.28 10.18 8.18
N ARG A 297 -5.35 10.10 7.42
CA ARG A 297 -6.12 11.28 7.02
C ARG A 297 -6.87 11.79 8.24
N TYR A 298 -6.52 12.98 8.69
CA TYR A 298 -7.27 13.72 9.67
C TYR A 298 -8.28 14.60 8.93
N THR A 299 -9.57 14.40 9.19
CA THR A 299 -10.64 15.31 8.76
C THR A 299 -10.89 16.32 9.85
N GLU A 300 -10.86 17.61 9.53
CA GLU A 300 -11.15 18.68 10.46
C GLU A 300 -12.67 18.84 10.61
N GLU A 301 -13.15 18.84 11.85
CA GLU A 301 -14.56 18.95 12.17
C GLU A 301 -14.87 20.25 12.92
N TYR A 302 -14.35 21.37 12.44
CA TYR A 302 -14.63 22.69 13.05
C TYR A 302 -15.98 23.27 12.62
N LEU A 303 -16.51 22.86 11.46
CA LEU A 303 -17.73 23.41 10.84
C LEU A 303 -18.96 23.39 11.78
N PRO A 304 -19.31 22.27 12.45
CA PRO A 304 -20.48 22.24 13.34
C PRO A 304 -20.34 23.21 14.50
N PHE A 305 -19.14 23.43 15.02
CA PHE A 305 -18.90 24.40 16.11
C PHE A 305 -19.01 25.84 15.61
N ALA A 306 -18.54 26.15 14.40
CA ALA A 306 -18.68 27.47 13.79
C ALA A 306 -20.16 27.80 13.50
N VAL A 307 -20.93 26.86 12.98
CA VAL A 307 -22.37 27.04 12.72
C VAL A 307 -23.13 27.21 14.03
N ALA A 308 -22.83 26.40 15.06
CA ALA A 308 -23.44 26.55 16.37
C ALA A 308 -23.14 27.92 17.00
N ALA A 309 -21.92 28.41 16.91
CA ALA A 309 -21.53 29.73 17.40
C ALA A 309 -22.30 30.85 16.69
N ALA A 310 -22.38 30.79 15.34
CA ALA A 310 -23.13 31.77 14.54
C ALA A 310 -24.62 31.78 14.92
N PHE A 311 -25.22 30.60 15.08
CA PHE A 311 -26.61 30.47 15.48
C PHE A 311 -26.87 31.05 16.90
N LEU A 312 -25.99 30.76 17.86
CA LEU A 312 -26.10 31.27 19.22
C LEU A 312 -25.97 32.81 19.28
N LEU A 313 -25.07 33.40 18.48
CA LEU A 313 -24.91 34.84 18.37
C LEU A 313 -26.13 35.50 17.73
N LEU A 314 -26.69 34.89 16.70
CA LEU A 314 -27.91 35.36 16.04
C LEU A 314 -29.11 35.31 17.02
N LEU A 315 -29.24 34.24 17.80
CA LEU A 315 -30.27 34.08 18.81
C LEU A 315 -30.11 35.12 19.95
N GLU A 316 -28.88 35.38 20.39
CA GLU A 316 -28.57 36.45 21.35
C GLU A 316 -29.02 37.80 20.82
N PHE A 317 -28.68 38.11 19.56
CA PHE A 317 -29.06 39.37 18.93
C PHE A 317 -30.57 39.54 18.84
N LEU A 318 -31.30 38.53 18.37
CA LEU A 318 -32.75 38.53 18.26
C LEU A 318 -33.41 38.71 19.67
N LEU A 319 -32.91 38.00 20.67
CA LEU A 319 -33.44 38.05 22.02
C LEU A 319 -33.24 39.44 22.63
N LYS A 320 -32.07 40.05 22.39
CA LYS A 320 -31.74 41.36 22.91
C LYS A 320 -32.55 42.49 22.26
N TYR A 321 -32.69 42.48 20.91
CA TYR A 321 -33.28 43.59 20.18
C TYR A 321 -34.77 43.43 19.92
N LEU A 322 -35.32 42.19 19.83
CA LEU A 322 -36.74 41.97 19.58
C LEU A 322 -37.55 41.73 20.87
N ILE A 323 -37.04 40.92 21.80
CA ILE A 323 -37.80 40.50 22.97
C ILE A 323 -37.47 41.35 24.19
N LEU A 324 -36.21 41.55 24.49
CA LEU A 324 -35.79 42.27 25.70
C LEU A 324 -35.83 43.78 25.53
N LYS A 325 -35.91 44.29 24.28
CA LYS A 325 -35.93 45.70 23.90
C LYS A 325 -35.63 46.58 25.11
N SER A 326 -34.38 46.73 25.48
CA SER A 326 -34.01 47.51 26.65
C SER A 326 -34.45 48.94 26.43
N LEU A 327 -35.42 49.35 27.25
CA LEU A 327 -35.70 50.76 27.43
C LEU A 327 -34.34 51.43 27.74
N PRO A 328 -34.08 52.62 27.16
CA PRO A 328 -32.81 53.32 27.31
C PRO A 328 -32.45 53.57 28.76
#